data_13c3356ed2cc2e2059e02317f3b54e0e
#
_entry.id   13c3356ed2cc2e2059e02317f3b54e0e
#
_cell.length_a   1.000
_cell.length_b   1.000
_cell.length_c   1.000
_cell.angle_alpha   90.00
_cell.angle_beta   90.00
_cell.angle_gamma   90.00
#
_symmetry.space_group_name_H-M   'P 1'
#
loop_
_entity.id
_entity.type
_entity.pdbx_description
1 polymer ?
#
loop_
_entity_poly.entity_id
_entity_poly.type
_entity_poly.pdbx_seq_one_letter_code
_entity_poly.pdbx_strand_id
1 'polypeptide(L)'
;MAKEMLINVSEGEECRIALMEDGKLEELYMERTSSTSHVGNIYKGRVTNVEPSIQAAFVDFGLGRNGFLHISDLMPTYFGRKGEDFQESVGRKMARRDRPPIQRCLRRGDEIIVQVIKEGIGTKGPTLSSYLSVSGKMLVMMPGVSGRGVSRKIEDEQERRRLKQILTSLQPPED
;
A
#
# COMPACT_ATOMS: atom_id res chain seq x y z
N MET A 1 32.18 0.01 -4.80
CA MET A 1 31.14 -0.16 -3.77
C MET A 1 30.85 -1.64 -3.64
N ALA A 2 31.28 -2.23 -2.52
CA ALA A 2 31.01 -3.64 -2.23
C ALA A 2 29.64 -3.76 -1.59
N LYS A 3 28.74 -4.54 -2.21
CA LYS A 3 27.43 -4.85 -1.64
C LYS A 3 27.44 -6.29 -1.15
N GLU A 4 27.06 -6.49 0.09
CA GLU A 4 26.99 -7.80 0.73
C GLU A 4 25.60 -8.04 1.27
N MET A 5 25.14 -9.28 1.18
CA MET A 5 23.91 -9.72 1.82
C MET A 5 24.27 -10.78 2.87
N LEU A 6 24.01 -10.45 4.12
CA LEU A 6 24.20 -11.35 5.25
C LEU A 6 22.85 -11.99 5.61
N ILE A 7 22.77 -13.30 5.56
CA ILE A 7 21.56 -14.06 5.91
C ILE A 7 21.87 -14.92 7.13
N ASN A 8 21.12 -14.70 8.19
CA ASN A 8 21.16 -15.50 9.40
C ASN A 8 19.78 -16.13 9.63
N VAL A 9 19.75 -17.45 9.71
CA VAL A 9 18.53 -18.22 9.98
C VAL A 9 18.76 -19.00 11.26
N SER A 10 17.99 -18.67 12.29
CA SER A 10 17.91 -19.46 13.52
C SER A 10 16.89 -20.58 13.33
N GLU A 11 17.25 -21.82 13.61
CA GLU A 11 16.37 -22.97 13.42
C GLU A 11 15.03 -22.76 14.14
N GLY A 12 13.99 -22.58 13.33
CA GLY A 12 12.59 -22.57 13.76
C GLY A 12 12.01 -21.24 14.24
N GLU A 13 12.77 -20.15 14.43
CA GLU A 13 12.20 -18.95 15.06
C GLU A 13 12.38 -17.62 14.29
N GLU A 14 13.53 -17.36 13.71
CA GLU A 14 13.81 -16.04 13.15
C GLU A 14 14.75 -16.09 11.94
N CYS A 15 14.39 -15.38 10.88
CA CYS A 15 15.26 -15.09 9.74
C CYS A 15 15.61 -13.61 9.71
N ARG A 16 16.91 -13.29 9.66
CA ARG A 16 17.42 -11.92 9.55
C ARG A 16 18.23 -11.79 8.27
N ILE A 17 17.93 -10.79 7.48
CA ILE A 17 18.64 -10.47 6.24
C ILE A 17 19.13 -9.03 6.33
N ALA A 18 20.43 -8.83 6.31
CA ALA A 18 21.08 -7.52 6.30
C ALA A 18 21.69 -7.24 4.94
N LEU A 19 21.37 -6.09 4.35
CA LEU A 19 22.04 -5.56 3.19
C LEU A 19 23.08 -4.55 3.65
N MET A 20 24.35 -4.83 3.30
CA MET A 20 25.50 -4.00 3.65
C MET A 20 26.02 -3.32 2.39
N GLU A 21 26.42 -2.06 2.50
CA GLU A 21 27.15 -1.33 1.46
C GLU A 21 28.36 -0.66 2.08
N ASP A 22 29.56 -1.01 1.58
CA ASP A 22 30.86 -0.54 2.09
C ASP A 22 30.99 -0.67 3.63
N GLY A 23 30.54 -1.80 4.19
CA GLY A 23 30.59 -2.11 5.62
C GLY A 23 29.54 -1.41 6.49
N LYS A 24 28.59 -0.67 5.89
CA LYS A 24 27.48 -0.04 6.58
C LYS A 24 26.17 -0.79 6.33
N LEU A 25 25.32 -0.86 7.36
CA LEU A 25 23.99 -1.44 7.24
C LEU A 25 23.07 -0.48 6.48
N GLU A 26 22.58 -0.93 5.31
CA GLU A 26 21.62 -0.19 4.47
C GLU A 26 20.18 -0.57 4.79
N GLU A 27 19.91 -1.88 4.85
CA GLU A 27 18.57 -2.40 5.10
C GLU A 27 18.64 -3.65 5.98
N LEU A 28 17.68 -3.80 6.88
CA LEU A 28 17.50 -4.97 7.75
C LEU A 28 16.09 -5.51 7.62
N TYR A 29 15.98 -6.78 7.23
CA TYR A 29 14.72 -7.52 7.21
C TYR A 29 14.74 -8.56 8.31
N MET A 30 13.66 -8.65 9.07
CA MET A 30 13.47 -9.65 10.12
C MET A 30 12.11 -10.30 9.95
N GLU A 31 12.11 -11.61 9.80
CA GLU A 31 10.91 -12.43 9.83
C GLU A 31 10.97 -13.42 10.99
N ARG A 32 9.85 -13.55 11.70
CA ARG A 32 9.68 -14.56 12.76
C ARG A 32 8.63 -15.56 12.34
N THR A 33 8.93 -16.83 12.48
CA THR A 33 7.99 -17.92 12.17
C THR A 33 6.74 -17.88 13.08
N SER A 34 6.88 -17.30 14.27
CA SER A 34 5.80 -17.14 15.26
C SER A 34 4.85 -15.96 14.99
N SER A 35 5.20 -15.05 14.07
CA SER A 35 4.34 -13.92 13.72
C SER A 35 4.33 -13.72 12.21
N THR A 36 3.33 -14.29 11.55
CA THR A 36 3.09 -14.04 10.12
C THR A 36 2.68 -12.60 9.94
N SER A 37 3.55 -11.77 9.34
CA SER A 37 3.18 -10.42 8.94
C SER A 37 2.34 -10.47 7.68
N HIS A 38 1.21 -9.77 7.71
CA HIS A 38 0.32 -9.62 6.56
C HIS A 38 0.52 -8.28 5.86
N VAL A 39 1.41 -7.43 6.36
CA VAL A 39 1.71 -6.12 5.77
C VAL A 39 2.18 -6.29 4.32
N GLY A 40 1.56 -5.54 3.42
CA GLY A 40 1.80 -5.63 1.98
C GLY A 40 0.93 -6.66 1.24
N ASN A 41 0.32 -7.61 1.93
CA ASN A 41 -0.59 -8.57 1.32
C ASN A 41 -1.87 -7.91 0.84
N ILE A 42 -2.39 -8.42 -0.27
CA ILE A 42 -3.61 -7.93 -0.93
C ILE A 42 -4.70 -8.98 -0.78
N TYR A 43 -5.88 -8.54 -0.39
CA TYR A 43 -7.05 -9.38 -0.16
C TYR A 43 -8.30 -8.82 -0.82
N LYS A 44 -9.19 -9.71 -1.22
CA LYS A 44 -10.58 -9.36 -1.51
C LYS A 44 -11.36 -9.45 -0.20
N GLY A 45 -11.89 -8.31 0.27
CA GLY A 45 -12.66 -8.22 1.49
C GLY A 45 -14.10 -7.84 1.24
N ARG A 46 -14.91 -7.91 2.31
CA ARG A 46 -16.31 -7.50 2.33
C ARG A 46 -16.53 -6.50 3.45
N VAL A 47 -17.16 -5.37 3.15
CA VAL A 47 -17.51 -4.35 4.14
C VAL A 47 -18.54 -4.91 5.13
N THR A 48 -18.20 -4.94 6.40
CA THR A 48 -19.07 -5.41 7.49
C THR A 48 -19.81 -4.28 8.18
N ASN A 49 -19.18 -3.11 8.29
CA ASN A 49 -19.76 -1.91 8.87
C ASN A 49 -19.16 -0.64 8.26
N VAL A 50 -19.94 0.43 8.24
CA VAL A 50 -19.51 1.78 7.85
C VAL A 50 -19.78 2.72 9.01
N GLU A 51 -18.79 3.47 9.46
CA GLU A 51 -18.84 4.35 10.62
C GLU A 51 -18.60 5.80 10.20
N PRO A 52 -19.69 6.57 9.96
CA PRO A 52 -19.60 7.95 9.49
C PRO A 52 -18.90 8.90 10.45
N SER A 53 -19.00 8.66 11.75
CA SER A 53 -18.42 9.52 12.78
C SER A 53 -16.91 9.64 12.69
N ILE A 54 -16.25 8.56 12.27
CA ILE A 54 -14.79 8.49 12.07
C ILE A 54 -14.40 8.36 10.60
N GLN A 55 -15.37 8.50 9.68
CA GLN A 55 -15.15 8.41 8.24
C GLN A 55 -14.37 7.14 7.83
N ALA A 56 -14.77 5.99 8.35
CA ALA A 56 -14.12 4.71 8.12
C ALA A 56 -15.11 3.58 7.86
N ALA A 57 -14.61 2.51 7.25
CA ALA A 57 -15.30 1.24 7.10
C ALA A 57 -14.51 0.13 7.76
N PHE A 58 -15.20 -0.89 8.23
CA PHE A 58 -14.64 -2.14 8.70
C PHE A 58 -14.84 -3.22 7.64
N VAL A 59 -13.77 -3.95 7.34
CA VAL A 59 -13.73 -4.91 6.23
C VAL A 59 -13.30 -6.25 6.77
N ASP A 60 -14.12 -7.27 6.53
CA ASP A 60 -13.74 -8.67 6.72
C ASP A 60 -12.97 -9.11 5.47
N PHE A 61 -11.75 -9.55 5.66
CA PHE A 61 -10.82 -10.00 4.61
C PHE A 61 -10.23 -11.38 4.91
N GLY A 62 -10.88 -12.15 5.80
CA GLY A 62 -10.59 -13.56 6.04
C GLY A 62 -9.56 -13.86 7.13
N LEU A 63 -9.06 -12.87 7.87
CA LEU A 63 -8.05 -13.07 8.93
C LEU A 63 -8.61 -12.97 10.36
N GLY A 64 -9.89 -13.30 10.55
CA GLY A 64 -10.52 -13.41 11.87
C GLY A 64 -10.81 -12.09 12.59
N ARG A 65 -10.23 -10.97 12.14
CA ARG A 65 -10.51 -9.62 12.64
C ARG A 65 -10.76 -8.68 11.47
N ASN A 66 -11.77 -7.82 11.61
CA ASN A 66 -12.04 -6.81 10.59
C ASN A 66 -10.91 -5.79 10.53
N GLY A 67 -10.50 -5.46 9.31
CA GLY A 67 -9.56 -4.38 9.07
C GLY A 67 -10.23 -3.02 9.05
N PHE A 68 -9.48 -1.98 9.38
CA PHE A 68 -9.90 -0.59 9.42
C PHE A 68 -9.49 0.12 8.12
N LEU A 69 -10.47 0.64 7.39
CA LEU A 69 -10.28 1.39 6.14
C LEU A 69 -10.84 2.80 6.29
N HIS A 70 -9.96 3.78 6.39
CA HIS A 70 -10.37 5.20 6.47
C HIS A 70 -10.61 5.78 5.07
N ILE A 71 -11.48 6.79 4.95
CA ILE A 71 -11.78 7.46 3.66
C ILE A 71 -10.54 8.02 2.95
N SER A 72 -9.47 8.36 3.67
CA SER A 72 -8.21 8.81 3.08
C SER A 72 -7.45 7.72 2.35
N ASP A 73 -7.77 6.48 2.64
CA ASP A 73 -7.14 5.30 2.08
C ASP A 73 -8.08 4.53 1.15
N LEU A 74 -9.21 5.16 0.81
CA LEU A 74 -10.16 4.69 -0.18
C LEU A 74 -9.89 5.37 -1.52
N MET A 75 -9.65 4.56 -2.57
CA MET A 75 -9.43 5.05 -3.94
C MET A 75 -10.68 5.72 -4.51
N PRO A 76 -10.52 6.77 -5.34
CA PRO A 76 -11.61 7.46 -6.01
C PRO A 76 -12.53 6.58 -6.84
N THR A 77 -12.04 5.46 -7.35
CA THR A 77 -12.86 4.46 -8.07
C THR A 77 -14.05 3.94 -7.25
N TYR A 78 -13.97 4.06 -5.93
CA TYR A 78 -15.06 3.71 -5.00
C TYR A 78 -15.93 4.90 -4.59
N PHE A 79 -15.61 6.15 -5.03
CA PHE A 79 -16.33 7.36 -4.58
C PHE A 79 -17.68 7.57 -5.25
N GLY A 80 -17.91 7.01 -6.42
CA GLY A 80 -19.13 7.24 -7.18
C GLY A 80 -19.80 5.96 -7.65
N ARG A 81 -21.13 5.97 -7.67
CA ARG A 81 -21.89 5.04 -8.50
C ARG A 81 -21.76 5.53 -9.93
N LYS A 82 -20.88 4.89 -10.73
CA LYS A 82 -20.75 5.03 -12.20
C LYS A 82 -20.96 6.48 -12.71
N GLY A 83 -19.91 7.20 -13.00
CA GLY A 83 -19.93 8.37 -13.89
C GLY A 83 -19.22 9.63 -13.43
N GLU A 84 -18.62 9.68 -12.26
CA GLU A 84 -17.78 10.82 -11.89
C GLU A 84 -16.31 10.41 -12.00
N ASP A 85 -15.60 10.97 -12.98
CA ASP A 85 -14.16 10.76 -13.20
C ASP A 85 -13.35 11.48 -12.13
N PHE A 86 -13.16 10.82 -11.00
CA PHE A 86 -12.20 11.27 -10.01
C PHE A 86 -10.80 10.75 -10.38
N GLN A 87 -9.94 11.63 -10.89
CA GLN A 87 -8.56 11.26 -11.21
C GLN A 87 -7.60 11.67 -10.09
N GLU A 88 -6.90 10.70 -9.53
CA GLU A 88 -5.74 10.93 -8.67
C GLU A 88 -4.45 10.54 -9.41
N SER A 89 -3.37 11.27 -9.10
CA SER A 89 -2.03 10.96 -9.62
C SER A 89 -1.08 10.56 -8.50
N VAL A 90 -0.08 9.75 -8.83
CA VAL A 90 0.96 9.34 -7.87
C VAL A 90 1.55 10.53 -7.14
N GLY A 91 1.48 10.51 -5.80
CA GLY A 91 1.98 11.57 -4.93
C GLY A 91 1.05 12.76 -4.74
N ARG A 92 -0.14 12.78 -5.36
CA ARG A 92 -1.13 13.85 -5.21
C ARG A 92 -2.49 13.29 -4.84
N LYS A 93 -2.69 13.03 -3.56
CA LYS A 93 -4.00 12.62 -3.01
C LYS A 93 -4.98 13.79 -3.02
N MET A 94 -6.25 13.50 -3.26
CA MET A 94 -7.35 14.46 -3.15
C MET A 94 -7.38 15.11 -1.76
N ALA A 95 -7.61 16.42 -1.69
CA ALA A 95 -7.71 17.13 -0.41
C ALA A 95 -8.89 16.60 0.42
N ARG A 96 -8.75 16.63 1.75
CA ARG A 96 -9.77 16.11 2.68
C ARG A 96 -11.17 16.70 2.44
N ARG A 97 -11.24 17.99 2.10
CA ARG A 97 -12.50 18.73 1.85
C ARG A 97 -13.23 18.27 0.59
N ASP A 98 -12.49 17.70 -0.38
CA ASP A 98 -13.05 17.33 -1.69
C ASP A 98 -13.44 15.84 -1.74
N ARG A 99 -13.21 15.10 -0.64
CA ARG A 99 -13.59 13.69 -0.52
C ARG A 99 -15.07 13.56 -0.12
N PRO A 100 -15.82 12.68 -0.80
CA PRO A 100 -17.19 12.40 -0.37
C PRO A 100 -17.19 11.68 0.99
N PRO A 101 -18.26 11.80 1.79
CA PRO A 101 -18.40 11.05 3.03
C PRO A 101 -18.38 9.53 2.77
N ILE A 102 -17.74 8.75 3.65
CA ILE A 102 -17.54 7.30 3.51
C ILE A 102 -18.85 6.54 3.24
N GLN A 103 -19.95 6.95 3.86
CA GLN A 103 -21.28 6.32 3.69
C GLN A 103 -21.90 6.54 2.30
N ARG A 104 -21.37 7.46 1.50
CA ARG A 104 -21.72 7.62 0.08
C ARG A 104 -20.89 6.69 -0.81
N CYS A 105 -19.71 6.30 -0.35
CA CYS A 105 -18.77 5.50 -1.10
C CYS A 105 -19.00 3.99 -0.90
N LEU A 106 -19.18 3.58 0.35
CA LEU A 106 -19.27 2.17 0.74
C LEU A 106 -20.54 1.89 1.54
N ARG A 107 -21.03 0.65 1.39
CA ARG A 107 -22.15 0.08 2.14
C ARG A 107 -21.78 -1.28 2.69
N ARG A 108 -22.46 -1.70 3.75
CA ARG A 108 -22.34 -3.06 4.26
C ARG A 108 -22.67 -4.07 3.17
N GLY A 109 -21.78 -5.05 3.00
CA GLY A 109 -21.89 -6.09 1.98
C GLY A 109 -21.09 -5.82 0.71
N ASP A 110 -20.61 -4.59 0.49
CA ASP A 110 -19.79 -4.26 -0.67
C ASP A 110 -18.48 -5.04 -0.65
N GLU A 111 -18.07 -5.52 -1.82
CA GLU A 111 -16.76 -6.17 -2.01
C GLU A 111 -15.73 -5.13 -2.39
N ILE A 112 -14.55 -5.24 -1.80
CA ILE A 112 -13.45 -4.30 -2.01
C ILE A 112 -12.11 -5.03 -2.00
N ILE A 113 -11.19 -4.60 -2.86
CA ILE A 113 -9.80 -5.07 -2.81
C ILE A 113 -9.02 -4.14 -1.89
N VAL A 114 -8.32 -4.74 -0.94
CA VAL A 114 -7.58 -4.03 0.11
C VAL A 114 -6.18 -4.59 0.30
N GLN A 115 -5.25 -3.72 0.65
CA GLN A 115 -3.90 -4.07 1.05
C GLN A 115 -3.71 -3.74 2.52
N VAL A 116 -3.05 -4.63 3.25
CA VAL A 116 -2.69 -4.40 4.66
C VAL A 116 -1.51 -3.42 4.72
N ILE A 117 -1.70 -2.29 5.37
CA ILE A 117 -0.67 -1.25 5.52
C ILE A 117 0.05 -1.35 6.87
N LYS A 118 -0.68 -1.74 7.91
CA LYS A 118 -0.14 -1.93 9.27
C LYS A 118 -0.86 -3.07 9.94
N GLU A 119 -0.12 -3.85 10.71
CA GLU A 119 -0.71 -4.87 11.58
C GLU A 119 -1.62 -4.25 12.65
N GLY A 120 -2.57 -5.05 13.09
CA GLY A 120 -3.40 -4.70 14.24
C GLY A 120 -2.62 -4.74 15.54
N ILE A 121 -2.96 -3.87 16.48
CA ILE A 121 -2.35 -3.83 17.82
C ILE A 121 -3.41 -4.13 18.87
N GLY A 122 -3.17 -5.12 19.71
CA GLY A 122 -4.09 -5.52 20.77
C GLY A 122 -5.43 -5.98 20.20
N THR A 123 -6.52 -5.30 20.54
CA THR A 123 -7.88 -5.60 20.07
C THR A 123 -8.23 -4.94 18.73
N LYS A 124 -7.40 -3.99 18.26
CA LYS A 124 -7.63 -3.28 17.00
C LYS A 124 -7.21 -4.13 15.82
N GLY A 125 -8.07 -4.21 14.81
CA GLY A 125 -7.74 -4.84 13.53
C GLY A 125 -6.68 -4.07 12.74
N PRO A 126 -6.10 -4.70 11.70
CA PRO A 126 -5.10 -4.06 10.87
C PRO A 126 -5.65 -2.86 10.10
N THR A 127 -4.76 -1.94 9.72
CA THR A 127 -5.09 -0.81 8.85
C THR A 127 -4.99 -1.24 7.40
N LEU A 128 -6.03 -0.94 6.65
CA LEU A 128 -6.17 -1.28 5.24
C LEU A 128 -6.12 -0.03 4.36
N SER A 129 -5.75 -0.25 3.10
CA SER A 129 -5.88 0.73 2.03
C SER A 129 -6.41 0.06 0.76
N SER A 130 -7.24 0.73 0.00
CA SER A 130 -7.60 0.28 -1.35
C SER A 130 -6.61 0.78 -2.41
N TYR A 131 -5.69 1.67 -2.05
CA TYR A 131 -4.53 1.97 -2.90
C TYR A 131 -3.56 0.80 -2.83
N LEU A 132 -3.53 0.02 -3.91
CA LEU A 132 -2.62 -1.09 -4.03
C LEU A 132 -1.22 -0.58 -4.39
N SER A 133 -0.21 -1.15 -3.76
CA SER A 133 1.18 -0.80 -3.97
C SER A 133 2.02 -2.05 -4.06
N VAL A 134 2.53 -2.35 -5.25
CA VAL A 134 3.44 -3.46 -5.49
C VAL A 134 4.84 -2.90 -5.70
N SER A 135 5.70 -3.10 -4.71
CA SER A 135 7.05 -2.56 -4.73
C SER A 135 8.04 -3.52 -5.40
N GLY A 136 8.81 -2.99 -6.35
CA GLY A 136 10.04 -3.58 -6.83
C GLY A 136 11.26 -2.92 -6.19
N LYS A 137 12.46 -3.24 -6.66
CA LYS A 137 13.72 -2.70 -6.12
C LYS A 137 13.81 -1.17 -6.20
N MET A 138 13.45 -0.58 -7.35
CA MET A 138 13.58 0.87 -7.63
C MET A 138 12.27 1.51 -8.10
N LEU A 139 11.23 0.74 -8.26
CA LEU A 139 9.94 1.16 -8.81
C LEU A 139 8.82 0.69 -7.90
N VAL A 140 7.71 1.40 -7.94
CA VAL A 140 6.46 0.99 -7.31
C VAL A 140 5.37 1.04 -8.36
N MET A 141 4.63 -0.05 -8.52
CA MET A 141 3.42 -0.09 -9.32
C MET A 141 2.21 0.20 -8.41
N MET A 142 1.38 1.13 -8.83
CA MET A 142 0.14 1.49 -8.13
C MET A 142 -1.03 1.42 -9.14
N PRO A 143 -1.69 0.26 -9.28
CA PRO A 143 -2.82 0.10 -10.18
C PRO A 143 -3.94 1.08 -9.88
N GLY A 144 -4.58 1.61 -10.92
CA GLY A 144 -5.69 2.56 -10.80
C GLY A 144 -5.32 3.97 -10.30
N VAL A 145 -4.03 4.28 -10.17
CA VAL A 145 -3.54 5.63 -9.85
C VAL A 145 -2.74 6.15 -11.02
N SER A 146 -3.20 7.23 -11.63
CA SER A 146 -2.49 7.84 -12.75
C SER A 146 -1.16 8.44 -12.31
N GLY A 147 -0.13 8.30 -13.17
CA GLY A 147 1.20 8.83 -12.94
C GLY A 147 2.21 7.77 -12.50
N ARG A 148 3.47 8.11 -12.68
CA ARG A 148 4.61 7.20 -12.53
C ARG A 148 5.57 7.75 -11.49
N GLY A 149 5.89 6.95 -10.50
CA GLY A 149 6.78 7.33 -9.41
C GLY A 149 8.18 6.73 -9.58
N VAL A 150 9.19 7.57 -9.43
CA VAL A 150 10.59 7.13 -9.28
C VAL A 150 10.95 7.23 -7.80
N SER A 151 11.71 6.27 -7.30
CA SER A 151 12.10 6.19 -5.89
C SER A 151 12.71 7.51 -5.39
N ARG A 152 12.34 7.90 -4.16
CA ARG A 152 12.94 9.06 -3.48
C ARG A 152 14.39 8.81 -3.05
N LYS A 153 14.84 7.55 -3.00
CA LYS A 153 16.24 7.16 -2.74
C LYS A 153 17.19 7.62 -3.85
N ILE A 154 16.67 7.96 -5.05
CA ILE A 154 17.47 8.54 -6.12
C ILE A 154 17.52 10.05 -5.88
N GLU A 155 18.64 10.52 -5.34
CA GLU A 155 18.84 11.92 -4.94
C GLU A 155 19.10 12.83 -6.13
N ASP A 156 19.76 12.33 -7.18
CA ASP A 156 20.03 13.08 -8.40
C ASP A 156 18.76 13.39 -9.18
N GLU A 157 18.42 14.68 -9.26
CA GLU A 157 17.25 15.17 -9.97
C GLU A 157 17.32 14.94 -11.49
N GLN A 158 18.51 14.97 -12.10
CA GLN A 158 18.66 14.73 -13.53
C GLN A 158 18.37 13.26 -13.84
N GLU A 159 18.92 12.36 -13.02
CA GLU A 159 18.66 10.92 -13.15
C GLU A 159 17.18 10.59 -12.88
N ARG A 160 16.55 11.22 -11.90
CA ARG A 160 15.12 11.06 -11.64
C ARG A 160 14.27 11.51 -12.84
N ARG A 161 14.62 12.61 -13.50
CA ARG A 161 13.93 13.08 -14.71
C ARG A 161 14.15 12.11 -15.87
N ARG A 162 15.36 11.61 -16.07
CA ARG A 162 15.69 10.61 -17.09
C ARG A 162 14.87 9.34 -16.91
N LEU A 163 14.84 8.81 -15.69
CA LEU A 163 14.07 7.60 -15.34
C LEU A 163 12.55 7.81 -15.53
N LYS A 164 12.05 9.00 -15.19
CA LYS A 164 10.65 9.37 -15.45
C LYS A 164 10.30 9.37 -16.94
N GLN A 165 11.21 9.87 -17.78
CA GLN A 165 11.03 9.85 -19.24
C GLN A 165 11.01 8.43 -19.77
N ILE A 166 11.94 7.57 -19.32
CA ILE A 166 11.97 6.15 -19.68
C ILE A 166 10.66 5.46 -19.28
N LEU A 167 10.20 5.63 -18.03
CA LEU A 167 8.92 5.08 -17.58
C LEU A 167 7.75 5.56 -18.43
N THR A 168 7.81 6.79 -18.92
CA THR A 168 6.78 7.34 -19.80
C THR A 168 6.81 6.69 -21.17
N SER A 169 7.99 6.39 -21.72
CA SER A 169 8.15 5.74 -23.01
C SER A 169 7.76 4.27 -23.04
N LEU A 170 7.83 3.59 -21.88
CA LEU A 170 7.49 2.17 -21.74
C LEU A 170 5.98 1.90 -21.80
N GLN A 171 5.14 2.94 -21.71
CA GLN A 171 3.67 2.83 -21.75
C GLN A 171 3.14 1.60 -20.97
N PRO A 172 3.46 1.45 -19.66
CA PRO A 172 2.89 0.36 -18.89
C PRO A 172 1.35 0.46 -18.92
N PRO A 173 0.63 -0.68 -18.79
CA PRO A 173 -0.82 -0.67 -18.72
C PRO A 173 -1.31 0.38 -17.71
N GLU A 174 -2.35 1.12 -18.08
CA GLU A 174 -2.94 2.14 -17.18
C GLU A 174 -3.94 1.52 -16.19
N ASP A 175 -4.27 0.22 -16.34
CA ASP A 175 -5.25 -0.52 -15.54
C ASP A 175 -4.61 -1.67 -14.74
#